data_8994bc42e492eb91eb06d34acc268407
#
_entry.id   8994bc42e492eb91eb06d34acc268407
#
_cell.length_a   1.000
_cell.length_b   1.000
_cell.length_c   1.000
_cell.angle_alpha   90.00
_cell.angle_beta   90.00
_cell.angle_gamma   90.00
#
_symmetry.space_group_name_H-M   'P 1'
#
loop_
_entity.id
_entity.type
_entity.pdbx_description
1 polymer ?
#
loop_
_entity_poly.entity_id
_entity_poly.type
_entity_poly.pdbx_seq_one_letter_code
_entity_poly.pdbx_strand_id
1 'polypeptide(L)'
;ISDCFHTSDGRAIGSMSPVIDFYHEEVEPAFAELASLRNKKRKIKHFLRKHDLPEDVRRSLIKKMDRLERMIQTAKAPYRKKRCYYARLDHEIKKSVTTYVDSISKDTLTAIEKLDIKEFNKSRKVNGMFSTFARGKLQRKLMEALNQKGCDFFEVAPDFTSQVCPVCSNLNAENRHSKGFCCTSCGYQDDADHVGA
;
A
#
# COMPACT_ATOMS: atom_id res chain seq x y z
N ILE A 1 0.69 8.73 -0.15
CA ILE A 1 0.61 8.26 -1.56
C ILE A 1 -0.85 8.36 -1.93
N SER A 2 -1.20 9.40 -2.69
CA SER A 2 -2.56 9.65 -3.15
C SER A 2 -2.80 9.11 -4.57
N ASP A 3 -1.74 9.05 -5.38
CA ASP A 3 -1.80 8.74 -6.79
C ASP A 3 -1.15 7.40 -7.12
N CYS A 4 -1.56 6.77 -8.22
CA CYS A 4 -1.00 5.49 -8.63
C CYS A 4 0.43 5.65 -9.14
N PHE A 5 0.66 6.65 -9.99
CA PHE A 5 1.97 7.02 -10.52
C PHE A 5 1.98 8.45 -11.05
N HIS A 6 3.18 9.01 -11.14
CA HIS A 6 3.46 10.30 -11.74
C HIS A 6 4.19 10.11 -13.08
N THR A 7 4.05 11.06 -13.97
CA THR A 7 4.72 11.09 -15.27
C THR A 7 5.65 12.28 -15.35
N SER A 8 6.70 12.19 -16.17
CA SER A 8 7.71 13.25 -16.35
C SER A 8 7.14 14.57 -16.91
N ASP A 9 5.93 14.55 -17.48
CA ASP A 9 5.22 15.75 -17.92
C ASP A 9 4.33 16.37 -16.81
N GLY A 10 4.49 15.92 -15.55
CA GLY A 10 3.82 16.48 -14.37
C GLY A 10 2.41 15.98 -14.13
N ARG A 11 1.94 14.97 -14.87
CA ARG A 11 0.60 14.40 -14.62
C ARG A 11 0.64 13.37 -13.49
N ALA A 12 -0.27 13.51 -12.54
CA ALA A 12 -0.59 12.47 -11.59
C ALA A 12 -1.72 11.59 -12.14
N ILE A 13 -1.54 10.28 -12.16
CA ILE A 13 -2.50 9.36 -12.77
C ILE A 13 -3.05 8.39 -11.74
N GLY A 14 -4.39 8.33 -11.69
CA GLY A 14 -5.16 7.52 -10.76
C GLY A 14 -5.14 8.07 -9.35
N SER A 15 -6.15 7.71 -8.56
CA SER A 15 -6.22 8.08 -7.14
C SER A 15 -6.41 6.84 -6.30
N MET A 16 -5.51 6.66 -5.33
CA MET A 16 -5.59 5.58 -4.34
C MET A 16 -6.38 5.98 -3.10
N SER A 17 -6.74 7.28 -2.94
CA SER A 17 -7.45 7.76 -1.75
C SER A 17 -8.72 6.96 -1.47
N PRO A 18 -9.64 6.69 -2.41
CA PRO A 18 -10.86 5.94 -2.11
C PRO A 18 -10.60 4.50 -1.63
N VAL A 19 -9.49 3.90 -2.07
CA VAL A 19 -9.08 2.56 -1.64
C VAL A 19 -8.47 2.58 -0.25
N ILE A 20 -7.69 3.61 0.04
CA ILE A 20 -7.07 3.86 1.36
C ILE A 20 -8.14 4.16 2.39
N ASP A 21 -9.09 5.04 2.08
CA ASP A 21 -10.20 5.41 2.96
C ASP A 21 -11.05 4.17 3.29
N PHE A 22 -11.39 3.36 2.30
CA PHE A 22 -12.10 2.10 2.53
C PHE A 22 -11.31 1.14 3.44
N TYR A 23 -9.98 1.11 3.33
CA TYR A 23 -9.16 0.29 4.23
C TYR A 23 -9.27 0.77 5.68
N HIS A 24 -9.14 2.07 5.91
CA HIS A 24 -9.19 2.67 7.25
C HIS A 24 -10.59 2.61 7.86
N GLU A 25 -11.62 2.88 7.09
CA GLU A 25 -13.00 2.94 7.58
C GLU A 25 -13.62 1.55 7.78
N GLU A 26 -13.27 0.58 6.92
CA GLU A 26 -13.98 -0.67 6.85
C GLU A 26 -13.13 -1.89 7.24
N VAL A 27 -11.89 -1.97 6.75
CA VAL A 27 -11.05 -3.17 6.92
C VAL A 27 -10.36 -3.14 8.27
N GLU A 28 -9.70 -2.06 8.60
CA GLU A 28 -8.91 -1.93 9.83
C GLU A 28 -9.77 -2.10 11.09
N PRO A 29 -10.95 -1.44 11.23
CA PRO A 29 -11.80 -1.62 12.40
C PRO A 29 -12.33 -3.05 12.55
N ALA A 30 -12.68 -3.71 11.44
CA ALA A 30 -13.16 -5.09 11.47
C ALA A 30 -12.07 -6.07 11.96
N PHE A 31 -10.81 -5.86 11.58
CA PHE A 31 -9.70 -6.66 12.13
C PHE A 31 -9.35 -6.29 13.56
N ALA A 32 -9.49 -5.02 13.95
CA ALA A 32 -9.30 -4.58 15.34
C ALA A 32 -10.32 -5.24 16.27
N GLU A 33 -11.58 -5.35 15.87
CA GLU A 33 -12.62 -6.05 16.61
C GLU A 33 -12.27 -7.54 16.78
N LEU A 34 -11.90 -8.21 15.70
CA LEU A 34 -11.46 -9.62 15.75
C LEU A 34 -10.25 -9.82 16.66
N ALA A 35 -9.28 -8.90 16.63
CA ALA A 35 -8.12 -8.91 17.51
C ALA A 35 -8.52 -8.72 18.99
N SER A 36 -9.49 -7.84 19.27
CA SER A 36 -10.05 -7.64 20.61
C SER A 36 -10.67 -8.93 21.17
N LEU A 37 -11.48 -9.64 20.36
CA LEU A 37 -12.06 -10.92 20.75
C LEU A 37 -10.97 -11.96 21.08
N ARG A 38 -9.95 -12.07 20.24
CA ARG A 38 -8.80 -12.97 20.45
C ARG A 38 -8.03 -12.63 21.73
N ASN A 39 -7.85 -11.34 22.00
CA ASN A 39 -7.17 -10.87 23.23
C ASN A 39 -8.00 -11.18 24.48
N LYS A 40 -9.33 -10.97 24.45
CA LYS A 40 -10.23 -11.34 25.56
C LYS A 40 -10.15 -12.83 25.85
N LYS A 41 -10.20 -13.69 24.83
CA LYS A 41 -10.05 -15.15 24.98
C LYS A 41 -8.69 -15.51 25.60
N ARG A 42 -7.58 -14.89 25.10
CA ARG A 42 -6.23 -15.14 25.62
C ARG A 42 -6.10 -14.76 27.10
N LYS A 43 -6.68 -13.62 27.52
CA LYS A 43 -6.69 -13.19 28.92
C LYS A 43 -7.42 -14.20 29.83
N ILE A 44 -8.59 -14.67 29.43
CA ILE A 44 -9.34 -15.69 30.18
C ILE A 44 -8.53 -16.99 30.26
N LYS A 45 -7.96 -17.46 29.15
CA LYS A 45 -7.13 -18.66 29.12
C LYS A 45 -5.91 -18.55 30.06
N HIS A 46 -5.26 -17.39 30.09
CA HIS A 46 -4.13 -17.13 30.98
C HIS A 46 -4.57 -17.13 32.44
N PHE A 47 -5.69 -16.49 32.78
CA PHE A 47 -6.25 -16.41 34.12
C PHE A 47 -6.59 -17.80 34.68
N LEU A 48 -7.27 -18.64 33.87
CA LEU A 48 -7.62 -20.02 34.20
C LEU A 48 -6.40 -20.91 34.49
N ARG A 49 -5.23 -20.59 33.91
CA ARG A 49 -3.99 -21.35 34.15
C ARG A 49 -3.23 -20.90 35.41
N LYS A 50 -3.36 -19.62 35.76
CA LYS A 50 -2.54 -18.99 36.78
C LYS A 50 -3.18 -19.06 38.20
N HIS A 51 -4.51 -19.22 38.26
CA HIS A 51 -5.27 -19.15 39.49
C HIS A 51 -6.00 -20.46 39.74
N ASP A 52 -5.92 -20.91 41.00
CA ASP A 52 -6.83 -21.95 41.52
C ASP A 52 -8.16 -21.27 41.84
N LEU A 53 -9.23 -21.72 41.20
CA LEU A 53 -10.53 -21.06 41.21
C LEU A 53 -11.61 -22.04 41.66
N PRO A 54 -12.65 -21.53 42.37
CA PRO A 54 -13.84 -22.30 42.66
C PRO A 54 -14.45 -22.88 41.37
N GLU A 55 -14.99 -24.08 41.43
CA GLU A 55 -15.43 -24.84 40.25
C GLU A 55 -16.55 -24.13 39.47
N ASP A 56 -17.45 -23.43 40.13
CA ASP A 56 -18.52 -22.64 39.55
C ASP A 56 -17.96 -21.47 38.74
N VAL A 57 -16.96 -20.74 39.26
CA VAL A 57 -16.28 -19.65 38.60
C VAL A 57 -15.50 -20.18 37.39
N ARG A 58 -14.79 -21.31 37.56
CA ARG A 58 -14.04 -21.96 36.49
C ARG A 58 -14.95 -22.34 35.31
N ARG A 59 -16.09 -22.99 35.59
CA ARG A 59 -17.11 -23.33 34.58
C ARG A 59 -17.67 -22.12 33.86
N SER A 60 -17.95 -21.03 34.59
CA SER A 60 -18.43 -19.77 34.00
C SER A 60 -17.44 -19.17 33.00
N LEU A 61 -16.14 -19.13 33.36
CA LEU A 61 -15.07 -18.63 32.51
C LEU A 61 -14.86 -19.50 31.26
N ILE A 62 -14.95 -20.82 31.40
CA ILE A 62 -14.89 -21.76 30.27
C ILE A 62 -16.04 -21.50 29.30
N LYS A 63 -17.30 -21.40 29.78
CA LYS A 63 -18.45 -21.05 28.93
C LYS A 63 -18.26 -19.73 28.19
N LYS A 64 -17.69 -18.72 28.86
CA LYS A 64 -17.37 -17.41 28.24
C LYS A 64 -16.29 -17.57 27.17
N MET A 65 -15.27 -18.37 27.39
CA MET A 65 -14.20 -18.63 26.42
C MET A 65 -14.76 -19.35 25.18
N ASP A 66 -15.63 -20.35 25.35
CA ASP A 66 -16.28 -21.08 24.25
C ASP A 66 -17.20 -20.18 23.42
N ARG A 67 -17.91 -19.24 24.08
CA ARG A 67 -18.69 -18.22 23.38
C ARG A 67 -17.79 -17.33 22.53
N LEU A 68 -16.68 -16.83 23.06
CA LEU A 68 -15.71 -16.06 22.32
C LEU A 68 -15.10 -16.84 21.14
N GLU A 69 -14.81 -18.13 21.34
CA GLU A 69 -14.32 -19.00 20.27
C GLU A 69 -15.30 -19.08 19.10
N ARG A 70 -16.58 -19.34 19.39
CA ARG A 70 -17.63 -19.37 18.36
C ARG A 70 -17.73 -18.04 17.60
N MET A 71 -17.69 -16.90 18.33
CA MET A 71 -17.69 -15.57 17.72
C MET A 71 -16.47 -15.36 16.79
N ILE A 72 -15.28 -15.80 17.22
CA ILE A 72 -14.06 -15.71 16.41
C ILE A 72 -14.15 -16.59 15.15
N GLN A 73 -14.64 -17.83 15.28
CA GLN A 73 -14.77 -18.77 14.17
C GLN A 73 -15.81 -18.30 13.14
N THR A 74 -16.91 -17.68 13.60
CA THR A 74 -17.97 -17.18 12.73
C THR A 74 -17.68 -15.79 12.14
N ALA A 75 -16.63 -15.12 12.58
CA ALA A 75 -16.28 -13.78 12.13
C ALA A 75 -15.77 -13.75 10.68
N LYS A 76 -16.68 -13.81 9.71
CA LYS A 76 -16.36 -13.76 8.26
C LYS A 76 -16.21 -12.33 7.72
N ALA A 77 -16.77 -11.33 8.40
CA ALA A 77 -16.82 -9.94 7.96
C ALA A 77 -15.42 -9.33 7.68
N PRO A 78 -14.39 -9.46 8.56
CA PRO A 78 -13.06 -8.93 8.32
C PRO A 78 -12.45 -9.45 7.01
N TYR A 79 -12.57 -10.75 6.76
CA TYR A 79 -12.01 -11.39 5.57
C TYR A 79 -12.77 -11.00 4.29
N ARG A 80 -14.10 -10.83 4.37
CA ARG A 80 -14.92 -10.33 3.26
C ARG A 80 -14.53 -8.88 2.92
N LYS A 81 -14.41 -8.00 3.91
CA LYS A 81 -14.00 -6.61 3.73
C LYS A 81 -12.59 -6.51 3.13
N LYS A 82 -11.66 -7.34 3.60
CA LYS A 82 -10.32 -7.42 3.03
C LYS A 82 -10.33 -7.86 1.56
N ARG A 83 -11.18 -8.80 1.19
CA ARG A 83 -11.35 -9.22 -0.22
C ARG A 83 -11.92 -8.10 -1.08
N CYS A 84 -12.92 -7.36 -0.58
CA CYS A 84 -13.45 -6.17 -1.26
C CYS A 84 -12.37 -5.09 -1.45
N TYR A 85 -11.53 -4.87 -0.45
CA TYR A 85 -10.38 -3.97 -0.56
C TYR A 85 -9.44 -4.37 -1.71
N TYR A 86 -9.06 -5.63 -1.80
CA TYR A 86 -8.20 -6.08 -2.90
C TYR A 86 -8.87 -5.98 -4.28
N ALA A 87 -10.17 -6.18 -4.37
CA ALA A 87 -10.90 -6.00 -5.62
C ALA A 87 -10.96 -4.54 -6.05
N ARG A 88 -11.17 -3.60 -5.12
CA ARG A 88 -11.12 -2.15 -5.38
C ARG A 88 -9.72 -1.72 -5.80
N LEU A 89 -8.69 -2.17 -5.09
CA LEU A 89 -7.30 -1.90 -5.43
C LEU A 89 -6.95 -2.38 -6.84
N ASP A 90 -7.38 -3.57 -7.21
CA ASP A 90 -7.17 -4.12 -8.55
C ASP A 90 -7.89 -3.32 -9.64
N HIS A 91 -9.09 -2.87 -9.35
CA HIS A 91 -9.88 -2.03 -10.24
C HIS A 91 -9.20 -0.67 -10.48
N GLU A 92 -8.75 0.01 -9.42
CA GLU A 92 -8.09 1.32 -9.55
C GLU A 92 -6.74 1.21 -10.27
N ILE A 93 -5.95 0.17 -9.98
CA ILE A 93 -4.71 -0.10 -10.71
C ILE A 93 -4.99 -0.29 -12.21
N LYS A 94 -5.98 -1.13 -12.54
CA LYS A 94 -6.34 -1.39 -13.95
C LYS A 94 -6.81 -0.12 -14.65
N LYS A 95 -7.68 0.66 -14.02
CA LYS A 95 -8.19 1.92 -14.52
C LYS A 95 -7.05 2.92 -14.78
N SER A 96 -6.15 3.10 -13.83
CA SER A 96 -5.01 4.02 -13.95
C SER A 96 -4.06 3.62 -15.08
N VAL A 97 -3.73 2.33 -15.18
CA VAL A 97 -2.90 1.80 -16.27
C VAL A 97 -3.56 2.03 -17.62
N THR A 98 -4.85 1.72 -17.75
CA THR A 98 -5.57 1.95 -19.01
C THR A 98 -5.57 3.43 -19.38
N THR A 99 -5.90 4.32 -18.43
CA THR A 99 -5.91 5.77 -18.65
C THR A 99 -4.55 6.28 -19.15
N TYR A 100 -3.46 5.82 -18.54
CA TYR A 100 -2.11 6.20 -18.97
C TYR A 100 -1.78 5.67 -20.35
N VAL A 101 -1.93 4.37 -20.57
CA VAL A 101 -1.58 3.73 -21.84
C VAL A 101 -2.41 4.29 -22.99
N ASP A 102 -3.70 4.63 -22.77
CA ASP A 102 -4.53 5.26 -23.79
C ASP A 102 -4.07 6.68 -24.12
N SER A 103 -3.45 7.39 -23.18
CA SER A 103 -2.98 8.78 -23.35
C SER A 103 -1.67 8.93 -24.13
N ILE A 104 -0.88 7.88 -24.29
CA ILE A 104 0.41 7.90 -24.98
C ILE A 104 0.29 7.40 -26.43
N SER A 105 1.17 7.85 -27.33
CA SER A 105 1.25 7.31 -28.70
C SER A 105 2.03 5.98 -28.72
N LYS A 106 1.89 5.20 -29.80
CA LYS A 106 2.64 3.94 -29.96
C LYS A 106 4.15 4.17 -30.08
N ASP A 107 4.55 5.33 -30.58
CA ASP A 107 5.96 5.69 -30.77
C ASP A 107 6.60 6.26 -29.49
N THR A 108 5.85 6.31 -28.38
CA THR A 108 6.36 6.81 -27.11
C THR A 108 7.22 5.74 -26.45
N LEU A 109 8.50 6.05 -26.25
CA LEU A 109 9.39 5.24 -25.42
C LEU A 109 9.15 5.54 -23.95
N THR A 110 8.79 4.53 -23.16
CA THR A 110 8.44 4.69 -21.75
C THR A 110 9.56 4.16 -20.84
N ALA A 111 10.12 5.02 -20.00
CA ALA A 111 11.01 4.59 -18.92
C ALA A 111 10.15 4.20 -17.69
N ILE A 112 10.43 3.05 -17.09
CA ILE A 112 9.73 2.56 -15.91
C ILE A 112 10.74 2.33 -14.80
N GLU A 113 10.56 2.98 -13.65
CA GLU A 113 11.41 2.75 -12.50
C GLU A 113 11.31 1.31 -11.98
N LYS A 114 12.44 0.64 -11.85
CA LYS A 114 12.52 -0.71 -11.27
C LYS A 114 12.42 -0.63 -9.75
N LEU A 115 11.21 -0.72 -9.22
CA LEU A 115 10.98 -0.69 -7.77
C LEU A 115 11.33 -2.04 -7.14
N ASP A 116 12.44 -2.15 -6.42
CA ASP A 116 12.70 -3.30 -5.55
C ASP A 116 11.92 -3.15 -4.23
N ILE A 117 10.89 -3.98 -4.10
CA ILE A 117 9.92 -3.92 -3.02
C ILE A 117 10.50 -4.47 -1.70
N LYS A 118 11.60 -5.22 -1.74
CA LYS A 118 12.21 -5.83 -0.55
C LYS A 118 12.84 -4.80 0.37
N GLU A 119 13.25 -3.65 -0.15
CA GLU A 119 13.91 -2.59 0.62
C GLU A 119 12.95 -1.67 1.39
N PHE A 120 11.64 -1.71 1.09
CA PHE A 120 10.64 -0.88 1.77
C PHE A 120 10.19 -1.47 3.11
N ASN A 121 11.11 -1.63 4.05
CA ASN A 121 10.81 -2.10 5.39
C ASN A 121 10.30 -0.96 6.30
N LYS A 122 9.11 -0.45 6.00
CA LYS A 122 8.40 0.52 6.83
C LYS A 122 7.55 -0.20 7.90
N SER A 123 6.84 0.54 8.73
CA SER A 123 6.06 -0.05 9.81
C SER A 123 5.14 -1.17 9.32
N ARG A 124 4.89 -2.19 10.16
CA ARG A 124 4.04 -3.35 9.85
C ARG A 124 2.65 -2.97 9.33
N LYS A 125 2.13 -1.80 9.75
CA LYS A 125 0.85 -1.23 9.33
C LYS A 125 0.92 -0.75 7.87
N VAL A 126 1.93 0.02 7.52
CA VAL A 126 2.17 0.54 6.15
C VAL A 126 2.50 -0.60 5.20
N ASN A 127 3.32 -1.56 5.61
CA ASN A 127 3.63 -2.76 4.81
C ASN A 127 2.39 -3.62 4.54
N GLY A 128 1.42 -3.64 5.45
CA GLY A 128 0.14 -4.34 5.27
C GLY A 128 -0.79 -3.69 4.25
N MET A 129 -0.77 -2.36 4.14
CA MET A 129 -1.60 -1.59 3.21
C MET A 129 -1.02 -1.59 1.78
N PHE A 130 0.28 -1.34 1.67
CA PHE A 130 1.00 -1.21 0.42
C PHE A 130 1.93 -2.39 0.18
N SER A 131 1.51 -3.57 0.65
CA SER A 131 2.35 -4.75 0.50
C SER A 131 2.81 -4.89 -0.96
N THR A 132 3.88 -5.67 -1.12
CA THR A 132 4.46 -6.21 -2.36
C THR A 132 3.45 -6.42 -3.50
N PHE A 133 2.18 -6.64 -3.14
CA PHE A 133 1.06 -6.85 -4.03
C PHE A 133 0.70 -5.63 -4.90
N ALA A 134 0.56 -4.42 -4.30
CA ALA A 134 0.09 -3.26 -5.07
C ALA A 134 1.14 -2.76 -6.07
N ARG A 135 2.39 -2.61 -5.62
CA ARG A 135 3.48 -2.07 -6.44
C ARG A 135 3.90 -3.02 -7.55
N GLY A 136 4.24 -4.26 -7.22
CA GLY A 136 4.62 -5.24 -8.23
C GLY A 136 3.48 -5.58 -9.20
N LYS A 137 2.23 -5.46 -8.77
CA LYS A 137 1.07 -5.64 -9.63
C LYS A 137 0.87 -4.46 -10.57
N LEU A 138 1.06 -3.22 -10.09
CA LEU A 138 0.97 -2.02 -10.91
C LEU A 138 2.00 -2.05 -12.04
N GLN A 139 3.27 -2.23 -11.70
CA GLN A 139 4.37 -2.29 -12.68
C GLN A 139 4.13 -3.39 -13.73
N ARG A 140 3.82 -4.61 -13.30
CA ARG A 140 3.53 -5.71 -14.23
C ARG A 140 2.36 -5.42 -15.15
N LYS A 141 1.24 -4.88 -14.63
CA LYS A 141 0.08 -4.51 -15.45
C LYS A 141 0.41 -3.38 -16.44
N LEU A 142 1.25 -2.44 -16.04
CA LEU A 142 1.70 -1.37 -16.93
C LEU A 142 2.53 -1.95 -18.09
N MET A 143 3.51 -2.79 -17.78
CA MET A 143 4.36 -3.45 -18.79
C MET A 143 3.52 -4.34 -19.74
N GLU A 144 2.56 -5.12 -19.19
CA GLU A 144 1.64 -5.92 -19.99
C GLU A 144 0.79 -5.06 -20.94
N ALA A 145 0.26 -3.93 -20.48
CA ALA A 145 -0.56 -3.03 -21.28
C ALA A 145 0.23 -2.28 -22.35
N LEU A 146 1.46 -1.84 -22.04
CA LEU A 146 2.38 -1.25 -23.02
C LEU A 146 2.74 -2.24 -24.13
N ASN A 147 3.10 -3.48 -23.77
CA ASN A 147 3.34 -4.55 -24.74
C ASN A 147 2.12 -4.80 -25.66
N GLN A 148 0.91 -4.88 -25.08
CA GLN A 148 -0.33 -5.08 -25.83
C GLN A 148 -0.61 -3.94 -26.80
N LYS A 149 -0.26 -2.70 -26.45
CA LYS A 149 -0.38 -1.54 -27.32
C LYS A 149 0.72 -1.47 -28.38
N GLY A 150 1.82 -2.19 -28.20
CA GLY A 150 3.02 -2.14 -29.04
C GLY A 150 3.89 -0.90 -28.77
N CYS A 151 3.89 -0.41 -27.52
CA CYS A 151 4.79 0.66 -27.09
C CYS A 151 6.08 0.06 -26.55
N ASP A 152 7.20 0.65 -26.89
CA ASP A 152 8.51 0.29 -26.33
C ASP A 152 8.67 0.85 -24.92
N PHE A 153 9.29 0.07 -24.05
CA PHE A 153 9.62 0.51 -22.69
C PHE A 153 10.94 -0.13 -22.22
N PHE A 154 11.57 0.50 -21.24
CA PHE A 154 12.75 -0.02 -20.56
C PHE A 154 12.71 0.27 -19.07
N GLU A 155 13.37 -0.56 -18.27
CA GLU A 155 13.46 -0.35 -16.82
C GLU A 155 14.70 0.49 -16.49
N VAL A 156 14.51 1.47 -15.58
CA VAL A 156 15.58 2.32 -15.02
C VAL A 156 15.76 2.04 -13.54
N ALA A 157 17.01 2.18 -13.07
CA ALA A 157 17.28 2.10 -11.64
C ALA A 157 16.66 3.31 -10.90
N PRO A 158 16.02 3.11 -9.74
CA PRO A 158 15.38 4.18 -8.97
C PRO A 158 16.37 5.05 -8.20
N ASP A 159 17.67 4.75 -8.29
CA ASP A 159 18.69 5.37 -7.48
C ASP A 159 18.83 6.86 -7.82
N PHE A 160 18.63 7.70 -6.81
CA PHE A 160 18.81 9.15 -6.87
C PHE A 160 17.89 9.93 -7.83
N THR A 161 16.94 9.31 -8.53
CA THR A 161 16.06 9.97 -9.50
C THR A 161 15.39 11.23 -8.92
N SER A 162 14.94 11.19 -7.66
CA SER A 162 14.33 12.31 -6.95
C SER A 162 15.32 13.26 -6.26
N GLN A 163 16.64 13.12 -6.50
CA GLN A 163 17.69 13.97 -5.90
C GLN A 163 18.52 14.70 -6.94
N VAL A 164 18.38 14.31 -8.23
CA VAL A 164 19.05 14.96 -9.36
C VAL A 164 18.21 16.13 -9.85
N CYS A 165 18.80 17.30 -9.97
CA CYS A 165 18.13 18.46 -10.52
C CYS A 165 17.92 18.31 -12.05
N PRO A 166 16.69 18.41 -12.58
CA PRO A 166 16.45 18.29 -14.02
C PRO A 166 16.99 19.47 -14.83
N VAL A 167 17.28 20.61 -14.17
CA VAL A 167 17.78 21.83 -14.84
C VAL A 167 19.29 21.87 -14.93
N CYS A 168 20.01 21.57 -13.83
CA CYS A 168 21.47 21.71 -13.77
C CYS A 168 22.20 20.39 -13.48
N SER A 169 21.47 19.27 -13.41
CA SER A 169 22.02 17.92 -13.13
C SER A 169 22.77 17.80 -11.80
N ASN A 170 22.61 18.76 -10.89
CA ASN A 170 23.22 18.68 -9.56
C ASN A 170 22.59 17.54 -8.77
N LEU A 171 23.39 16.55 -8.39
CA LEU A 171 23.00 15.46 -7.49
C LEU A 171 23.36 15.82 -6.05
N ASN A 172 22.35 16.03 -5.21
CA ASN A 172 22.54 16.27 -3.79
C ASN A 172 21.35 15.72 -3.00
N ALA A 173 21.61 14.98 -1.93
CA ALA A 173 20.56 14.46 -1.04
C ALA A 173 19.72 15.59 -0.39
N GLU A 174 20.30 16.76 -0.18
CA GLU A 174 19.64 17.95 0.36
C GLU A 174 18.68 18.63 -0.63
N ASN A 175 18.69 18.23 -1.91
CA ASN A 175 17.72 18.74 -2.88
C ASN A 175 16.30 18.27 -2.56
N ARG A 176 16.14 17.11 -1.87
CA ARG A 176 14.83 16.55 -1.53
C ARG A 176 14.48 16.77 -0.06
N HIS A 177 13.36 17.45 0.18
CA HIS A 177 12.77 17.68 1.50
C HIS A 177 11.36 17.08 1.57
N SER A 178 11.25 15.81 1.97
CA SER A 178 9.95 15.07 2.03
C SER A 178 9.29 15.00 0.64
N LYS A 179 8.24 15.78 0.40
CA LYS A 179 7.53 15.88 -0.89
C LYS A 179 8.05 17.03 -1.77
N GLY A 180 8.80 17.95 -1.22
CA GLY A 180 9.33 19.08 -1.97
C GLY A 180 10.74 18.81 -2.48
N PHE A 181 11.07 19.39 -3.61
CA PHE A 181 12.40 19.45 -4.21
C PHE A 181 12.86 20.91 -4.31
N CYS A 182 14.07 21.20 -3.87
CA CYS A 182 14.72 22.48 -4.05
C CYS A 182 16.21 22.27 -4.34
N CYS A 183 16.63 22.59 -5.56
CA CYS A 183 18.03 22.42 -5.95
C CYS A 183 18.95 23.36 -5.17
N THR A 184 19.90 22.79 -4.45
CA THR A 184 20.92 23.53 -3.68
C THR A 184 21.89 24.31 -4.55
N SER A 185 21.98 24.02 -5.85
CA SER A 185 22.89 24.69 -6.79
C SER A 185 22.21 25.79 -7.59
N CYS A 186 21.07 25.53 -8.25
CA CYS A 186 20.41 26.51 -9.13
C CYS A 186 19.09 27.08 -8.59
N GLY A 187 18.62 26.60 -7.43
CA GLY A 187 17.38 27.08 -6.83
C GLY A 187 16.09 26.59 -7.48
N TYR A 188 16.15 25.67 -8.46
CA TYR A 188 14.96 25.07 -9.07
C TYR A 188 14.10 24.36 -8.00
N GLN A 189 12.79 24.61 -8.03
CA GLN A 189 11.83 24.04 -7.08
C GLN A 189 10.70 23.31 -7.79
N ASP A 190 10.32 22.14 -7.24
CA ASP A 190 9.20 21.35 -7.75
C ASP A 190 8.73 20.32 -6.70
N ASP A 191 7.73 19.49 -7.05
CA ASP A 191 7.37 18.29 -6.28
C ASP A 191 8.43 17.20 -6.49
N ALA A 192 8.86 16.57 -5.40
CA ALA A 192 9.92 15.55 -5.47
C ALA A 192 9.50 14.27 -6.21
N ASP A 193 8.20 13.96 -6.22
CA ASP A 193 7.67 12.81 -6.95
C ASP A 193 7.57 13.14 -8.47
N HIS A 194 7.40 14.42 -8.82
CA HIS A 194 7.47 14.90 -10.20
C HIS A 194 8.91 14.92 -10.74
N VAL A 195 9.85 15.40 -9.94
CA VAL A 195 11.29 15.39 -10.31
C VAL A 195 11.81 13.97 -10.50
N GLY A 196 11.29 13.00 -9.73
CA GLY A 196 11.67 11.59 -9.80
C GLY A 196 11.00 10.80 -10.93
N ALA A 197 10.02 11.39 -11.62
CA ALA A 197 9.29 10.74 -12.71
C ALA A 197 9.93 10.99 -14.07
#